data_2b45baf0b030e15ce5db1bde0d07b25e
#
_entry.id   2b45baf0b030e15ce5db1bde0d07b25e
#
_cell.length_a   1.000
_cell.length_b   1.000
_cell.length_c   1.000
_cell.angle_alpha   90.00
_cell.angle_beta   90.00
_cell.angle_gamma   90.00
#
_symmetry.space_group_name_H-M   'P 1'
#
loop_
_entity.id
_entity.type
_entity.pdbx_description
1 polymer ?
#
loop_
_entity_poly.entity_id
_entity_poly.type
_entity_poly.pdbx_seq_one_letter_code
_entity_poly.pdbx_strand_id
1 'polypeptide(L)'
;MERVADWAERYGFGEIRVAHEQNLVLPDVRLENLHALWHEACAAGLGTPNQGLLSDIIACPGGDYCALANAKSIPIAQGIQQRFEDLDHLHDIGELSLNISGC
;
A
#
# COMPACT_ATOMS: atom_id res chain seq x y z
N MET A 1 3.77 -4.80 -10.48
CA MET A 1 3.28 -3.78 -11.47
C MET A 1 2.53 -4.41 -12.65
N GLU A 2 3.05 -5.45 -13.26
CA GLU A 2 2.37 -6.10 -14.40
C GLU A 2 0.98 -6.64 -14.04
N ARG A 3 0.85 -7.25 -12.86
CA ARG A 3 -0.46 -7.72 -12.37
C ARG A 3 -1.46 -6.59 -12.17
N VAL A 4 -0.99 -5.46 -11.63
CA VAL A 4 -1.85 -4.28 -11.42
C VAL A 4 -2.29 -3.71 -12.77
N ALA A 5 -1.40 -3.66 -13.76
CA ALA A 5 -1.73 -3.23 -15.10
C ALA A 5 -2.77 -4.14 -15.74
N ASP A 6 -2.62 -5.47 -15.60
CA ASP A 6 -3.60 -6.44 -16.09
C ASP A 6 -4.98 -6.23 -15.43
N TRP A 7 -5.02 -5.99 -14.14
CA TRP A 7 -6.27 -5.72 -13.42
C TRP A 7 -6.94 -4.44 -13.91
N ALA A 8 -6.14 -3.39 -14.16
CA ALA A 8 -6.67 -2.13 -14.68
C ALA A 8 -7.33 -2.33 -16.05
N GLU A 9 -6.72 -3.13 -16.91
CA GLU A 9 -7.27 -3.43 -18.24
C GLU A 9 -8.50 -4.34 -18.19
N ARG A 10 -8.49 -5.37 -17.33
CA ARG A 10 -9.60 -6.33 -17.24
C ARG A 10 -10.80 -5.82 -16.47
N TYR A 11 -10.59 -5.08 -15.39
CA TYR A 11 -11.66 -4.69 -14.46
C TYR A 11 -11.99 -3.20 -14.48
N GLY A 12 -11.17 -2.39 -15.11
CA GLY A 12 -11.37 -0.95 -15.22
C GLY A 12 -11.21 -0.50 -16.68
N PHE A 13 -10.84 0.77 -16.85
CA PHE A 13 -10.63 1.38 -18.16
C PHE A 13 -9.15 1.52 -18.54
N GLY A 14 -8.28 0.67 -18.00
CA GLY A 14 -6.87 0.72 -18.28
C GLY A 14 -6.12 1.87 -17.61
N GLU A 15 -6.69 2.45 -16.55
CA GLU A 15 -6.10 3.57 -15.83
C GLU A 15 -5.63 3.14 -14.44
N ILE A 16 -4.44 3.60 -14.04
CA ILE A 16 -3.89 3.45 -12.70
C ILE A 16 -3.55 4.84 -12.18
N ARG A 17 -3.98 5.17 -10.96
CA ARG A 17 -3.65 6.43 -10.30
C ARG A 17 -2.75 6.19 -9.10
N VAL A 18 -1.94 7.18 -8.76
CA VAL A 18 -1.06 7.16 -7.59
C VAL A 18 -1.64 8.06 -6.52
N ALA A 19 -1.80 7.53 -5.31
CA ALA A 19 -2.31 8.29 -4.18
C ALA A 19 -1.18 8.94 -3.38
N HIS A 20 -1.52 9.96 -2.59
CA HIS A 20 -0.56 10.63 -1.71
C HIS A 20 0.03 9.67 -0.66
N GLU A 21 -0.71 8.65 -0.30
CA GLU A 21 -0.32 7.64 0.69
C GLU A 21 0.58 6.55 0.10
N GLN A 22 1.17 6.77 -1.09
CA GLN A 22 2.03 5.82 -1.79
C GLN A 22 1.31 4.53 -2.17
N ASN A 23 0.02 4.61 -2.42
CA ASN A 23 -0.80 3.49 -2.87
C ASN A 23 -1.22 3.67 -4.33
N LEU A 24 -1.52 2.56 -4.99
CA LEU A 24 -2.08 2.57 -6.33
C LEU A 24 -3.60 2.48 -6.26
N VAL A 25 -4.27 3.25 -7.11
CA VAL A 25 -5.73 3.28 -7.19
C VAL A 25 -6.15 2.82 -8.57
N LEU A 26 -7.07 1.87 -8.61
CA LEU A 26 -7.72 1.42 -9.83
C LEU A 26 -9.10 2.07 -9.91
N PRO A 27 -9.27 3.16 -10.67
CA PRO A 27 -10.55 3.85 -10.75
C PRO A 27 -11.56 3.14 -11.64
N ASP A 28 -12.82 3.43 -11.42
CA ASP A 28 -13.93 2.99 -12.29
C ASP A 28 -14.06 1.45 -12.39
N VAL A 29 -13.75 0.72 -11.32
CA VAL A 29 -14.00 -0.71 -11.24
C VAL A 29 -15.50 -0.95 -11.02
N ARG A 30 -16.12 -1.79 -11.85
CA ARG A 30 -17.53 -2.14 -11.69
C ARG A 30 -17.75 -2.93 -10.40
N LEU A 31 -18.88 -2.70 -9.73
CA LEU A 31 -19.21 -3.39 -8.49
C LEU A 31 -19.25 -4.91 -8.65
N GLU A 32 -19.73 -5.40 -9.79
CA GLU A 32 -19.80 -6.84 -10.10
C GLU A 32 -18.42 -7.49 -10.21
N ASN A 33 -17.37 -6.72 -10.55
CA ASN A 33 -16.00 -7.21 -10.68
C ASN A 33 -15.15 -6.97 -9.42
N LEU A 34 -15.66 -6.21 -8.46
CA LEU A 34 -14.91 -5.81 -7.29
C LEU A 34 -14.44 -6.99 -6.43
N HIS A 35 -15.31 -7.96 -6.22
CA HIS A 35 -15.01 -9.15 -5.44
C HIS A 35 -13.91 -10.01 -6.09
N ALA A 36 -13.99 -10.22 -7.40
CA ALA A 36 -12.97 -10.98 -8.15
C ALA A 36 -11.61 -10.28 -8.09
N LEU A 37 -11.59 -8.97 -8.27
CA LEU A 37 -10.37 -8.18 -8.16
C LEU A 37 -9.78 -8.25 -6.76
N TRP A 38 -10.60 -8.15 -5.73
CA TRP A 38 -10.16 -8.25 -4.34
C TRP A 38 -9.54 -9.63 -4.04
N HIS A 39 -10.15 -10.71 -4.54
CA HIS A 39 -9.59 -12.06 -4.40
C HIS A 39 -8.20 -12.18 -5.03
N GLU A 40 -8.02 -11.68 -6.24
CA GLU A 40 -6.73 -11.70 -6.92
C GLU A 40 -5.69 -10.82 -6.19
N ALA A 41 -6.10 -9.66 -5.69
CA ALA A 41 -5.23 -8.77 -4.93
C ALA A 41 -4.76 -9.42 -3.63
N CYS A 42 -5.65 -10.10 -2.91
CA CYS A 42 -5.28 -10.84 -1.70
C CYS A 42 -4.29 -11.96 -1.99
N ALA A 43 -4.49 -12.70 -3.08
CA ALA A 43 -3.58 -13.77 -3.49
C ALA A 43 -2.18 -13.24 -3.85
N ALA A 44 -2.10 -12.02 -4.34
CA ALA A 44 -0.83 -11.35 -4.67
C ALA A 44 -0.19 -10.61 -3.48
N GLY A 45 -0.84 -10.61 -2.30
CA GLY A 45 -0.36 -9.89 -1.12
C GLY A 45 -0.59 -8.38 -1.15
N LEU A 46 -1.49 -7.91 -2.01
CA LEU A 46 -1.77 -6.48 -2.20
C LEU A 46 -3.15 -6.05 -1.69
N GLY A 47 -3.87 -6.95 -1.04
CA GLY A 47 -5.25 -6.70 -0.62
C GLY A 47 -5.44 -6.43 0.88
N THR A 48 -4.40 -6.01 1.59
CA THR A 48 -4.51 -5.74 3.03
C THR A 48 -5.41 -4.52 3.29
N PRO A 49 -6.51 -4.67 4.06
CA PRO A 49 -7.44 -3.57 4.30
C PRO A 49 -6.97 -2.66 5.44
N ASN A 50 -5.83 -1.99 5.24
CA ASN A 50 -5.19 -1.17 6.27
C ASN A 50 -5.09 0.32 5.92
N GLN A 51 -5.81 0.78 4.92
CA GLN A 51 -5.77 2.19 4.50
C GLN A 51 -6.11 3.12 5.67
N GLY A 52 -5.23 4.10 5.92
CA GLY A 52 -5.40 5.05 7.02
C GLY A 52 -5.03 4.51 8.39
N LEU A 53 -4.63 3.24 8.52
CA LEU A 53 -4.19 2.64 9.76
C LEU A 53 -2.66 2.72 9.92
N LEU A 54 -2.14 2.36 11.09
CA LEU A 54 -0.72 2.48 11.41
C LEU A 54 0.21 1.77 10.41
N SER A 55 -0.19 0.62 9.89
CA SER A 55 0.63 -0.14 8.95
C SER A 55 0.61 0.38 7.51
N ASP A 56 -0.24 1.36 7.21
CA ASP A 56 -0.25 2.08 5.93
C ASP A 56 0.80 3.21 5.99
N ILE A 57 2.06 2.83 5.97
CA ILE A 57 3.18 3.73 6.25
C ILE A 57 3.62 4.46 4.99
N ILE A 58 3.83 5.77 5.11
CA ILE A 58 4.46 6.57 4.07
C ILE A 58 5.95 6.69 4.41
N ALA A 59 6.80 6.12 3.56
CA ALA A 59 8.24 6.15 3.74
C ALA A 59 8.93 6.73 2.52
N CYS A 60 9.92 7.60 2.73
CA CYS A 60 10.77 8.05 1.63
C CYS A 60 11.65 6.88 1.15
N PRO A 61 12.23 6.94 -0.07
CA PRO A 61 13.10 5.87 -0.57
C PRO A 61 14.30 5.58 0.33
N GLY A 62 14.79 6.57 1.07
CA GLY A 62 15.88 6.38 2.01
C GLY A 62 17.23 6.06 1.36
N GLY A 63 18.15 5.55 2.18
CA GLY A 63 19.52 5.30 1.76
C GLY A 63 19.70 4.25 0.67
N ASP A 64 18.71 3.43 0.41
CA ASP A 64 18.77 2.44 -0.67
C ASP A 64 18.63 3.07 -2.06
N TYR A 65 17.94 4.21 -2.18
CA TYR A 65 17.61 4.83 -3.47
C TYR A 65 17.91 6.32 -3.53
N CYS A 66 18.24 6.98 -2.40
CA CYS A 66 18.42 8.42 -2.33
C CYS A 66 19.83 8.76 -1.87
N ALA A 67 20.58 9.49 -2.69
CA ALA A 67 21.96 9.90 -2.36
C ALA A 67 22.04 10.91 -1.20
N LEU A 68 20.95 11.61 -0.90
CA LEU A 68 20.90 12.63 0.16
C LEU A 68 20.45 12.04 1.51
N ALA A 69 20.08 10.78 1.55
CA ALA A 69 19.57 10.17 2.77
C ALA A 69 20.70 9.78 3.73
N ASN A 70 20.46 9.96 5.02
CA ASN A 70 21.36 9.56 6.10
C ASN A 70 21.01 8.20 6.70
N ALA A 71 19.81 7.69 6.41
CA ALA A 71 19.33 6.43 6.97
C ALA A 71 18.47 5.67 5.96
N LYS A 72 18.38 4.36 6.15
CA LYS A 72 17.51 3.47 5.34
C LYS A 72 16.11 3.44 5.96
N SER A 73 15.14 4.06 5.29
CA SER A 73 13.77 4.16 5.78
C SER A 73 12.92 2.91 5.47
N ILE A 74 13.11 2.29 4.30
CA ILE A 74 12.28 1.15 3.86
C ILE A 74 12.40 -0.06 4.79
N PRO A 75 13.60 -0.53 5.21
CA PRO A 75 13.68 -1.63 6.16
C PRO A 75 13.01 -1.35 7.49
N ILE A 76 13.07 -0.11 7.97
CA ILE A 76 12.40 0.33 9.21
C ILE A 76 10.88 0.25 9.03
N ALA A 77 10.36 0.76 7.91
CA ALA A 77 8.94 0.69 7.60
C ALA A 77 8.45 -0.75 7.54
N GLN A 78 9.18 -1.64 6.86
CA GLN A 78 8.84 -3.05 6.76
C GLN A 78 8.85 -3.74 8.13
N GLY A 79 9.82 -3.42 8.99
CA GLY A 79 9.89 -3.95 10.35
C GLY A 79 8.69 -3.52 11.20
N ILE A 80 8.26 -2.28 11.08
CA ILE A 80 7.07 -1.77 11.78
C ILE A 80 5.81 -2.45 11.25
N GLN A 81 5.67 -2.59 9.93
CA GLN A 81 4.53 -3.28 9.34
C GLN A 81 4.40 -4.72 9.84
N GLN A 82 5.51 -5.45 9.94
CA GLN A 82 5.50 -6.83 10.45
C GLN A 82 5.05 -6.91 11.91
N ARG A 83 5.41 -5.94 12.74
CA ARG A 83 5.01 -5.89 14.15
C ARG A 83 3.54 -5.59 14.34
N PHE A 84 2.90 -4.93 13.39
CA PHE A 84 1.50 -4.50 13.46
C PHE A 84 0.65 -5.18 12.38
N GLU A 85 0.91 -6.46 12.10
CA GLU A 85 0.12 -7.22 11.13
C GLU A 85 -1.28 -7.59 11.64
N ASP A 86 -1.51 -7.58 12.95
CA ASP A 86 -2.81 -7.87 13.54
C ASP A 86 -3.80 -6.74 13.23
N LEU A 87 -4.73 -7.01 12.31
CA LEU A 87 -5.73 -6.04 11.90
C LEU A 87 -6.67 -5.63 13.03
N ASP A 88 -7.01 -6.53 13.94
CA ASP A 88 -7.85 -6.21 15.09
C ASP A 88 -7.17 -5.18 15.98
N HIS A 89 -5.88 -5.34 16.23
CA HIS A 89 -5.10 -4.38 17.01
C HIS A 89 -4.99 -3.03 16.28
N LEU A 90 -4.80 -3.03 14.95
CA LEU A 90 -4.76 -1.81 14.15
C LEU A 90 -6.09 -1.06 14.21
N HIS A 91 -7.20 -1.77 14.14
CA HIS A 91 -8.53 -1.16 14.26
C HIS A 91 -8.79 -0.60 15.65
N ASP A 92 -8.29 -1.23 16.72
CA ASP A 92 -8.39 -0.73 18.08
C ASP A 92 -7.64 0.58 18.28
N ILE A 93 -6.46 0.73 17.65
CA ILE A 93 -5.69 1.98 17.65
C ILE A 93 -6.43 3.06 16.86
N GLY A 94 -7.15 2.68 15.79
CA GLY A 94 -7.87 3.58 14.91
C GLY A 94 -6.97 4.24 13.87
N GLU A 95 -7.43 5.36 13.33
CA GLU A 95 -6.67 6.11 12.33
C GLU A 95 -5.42 6.71 12.92
N LEU A 96 -4.26 6.34 12.38
CA LEU A 96 -2.98 6.86 12.78
C LEU A 96 -2.05 6.89 11.55
N SER A 97 -1.48 8.05 11.27
CA SER A 97 -0.58 8.24 10.15
C SER A 97 0.88 8.19 10.62
N LEU A 98 1.69 7.36 9.97
CA LEU A 98 3.12 7.25 10.23
C LEU A 98 3.91 7.59 8.98
N ASN A 99 4.76 8.60 9.10
CA ASN A 99 5.66 9.03 8.03
C ASN A 99 7.11 8.81 8.47
N ILE A 100 7.91 8.21 7.60
CA ILE A 100 9.31 7.91 7.87
C ILE A 100 10.19 8.64 6.86
N SER A 101 11.15 9.40 7.35
CA SER A 101 12.13 10.11 6.53
C SER A 101 13.55 9.66 6.86
N GLY A 102 14.36 9.46 5.83
CA GLY A 102 15.76 9.03 5.97
C GLY A 102 16.78 10.16 5.94
N CYS A 103 16.36 11.40 5.80
CA CYS A 103 17.26 12.55 5.74
C CYS A 103 17.00 13.59 6.83
#